data_c7a222fdedecde740054ecd82278d209
#
_entry.id   c7a222fdedecde740054ecd82278d209
#
_cell.length_a   1.000
_cell.length_b   1.000
_cell.length_c   1.000
_cell.angle_alpha   90.00
_cell.angle_beta   90.00
_cell.angle_gamma   90.00
#
_symmetry.space_group_name_H-M   'P 1'
#
loop_
_entity.id
_entity.type
_entity.pdbx_description
1 polymer ?
#
loop_
_entity_poly.entity_id
_entity_poly.type
_entity_poly.pdbx_seq_one_letter_code
_entity_poly.pdbx_strand_id
1 'polypeptide(L)'
;MDAFSQELNDLLSDAFWSVLKIEEQAASMAAQGDLSISELHMLEAVSKNEEQGRSISALAADLKITLSSVTIAVNKLVKKGYVEKIRSEQDGRQVFVKLTKLGRKINAGHLYFHENMVCNVSEDLSEEEKEVLVRAMKNLNKFFKRKLETRNKE
;
A
#
# COMPACT_ATOMS: atom_id res chain seq x y z
N MET A 1 -13.80 28.66 -6.13
CA MET A 1 -13.37 28.16 -4.79
C MET A 1 -13.01 29.36 -3.95
N ASP A 2 -13.32 29.32 -2.65
CA ASP A 2 -12.81 30.33 -1.71
C ASP A 2 -11.31 30.10 -1.44
N ALA A 3 -10.67 31.04 -0.71
CA ALA A 3 -9.23 31.00 -0.45
C ALA A 3 -8.81 29.71 0.29
N PHE A 4 -9.59 29.28 1.28
CA PHE A 4 -9.34 28.04 2.02
C PHE A 4 -9.39 26.82 1.11
N SER A 5 -10.42 26.71 0.26
CA SER A 5 -10.58 25.60 -0.67
C SER A 5 -9.45 25.54 -1.70
N GLN A 6 -8.94 26.68 -2.12
CA GLN A 6 -7.83 26.76 -3.05
C GLN A 6 -6.53 26.30 -2.39
N GLU A 7 -6.20 26.83 -1.23
CA GLU A 7 -5.01 26.44 -0.46
C GLU A 7 -5.02 24.95 -0.14
N LEU A 8 -6.15 24.41 0.32
CA LEU A 8 -6.28 22.98 0.62
C LEU A 8 -6.11 22.11 -0.64
N ASN A 9 -6.67 22.53 -1.79
CA ASN A 9 -6.49 21.82 -3.05
C ASN A 9 -5.02 21.75 -3.47
N ASP A 10 -4.30 22.87 -3.36
CA ASP A 10 -2.90 22.97 -3.78
C ASP A 10 -2.02 22.11 -2.85
N LEU A 11 -2.24 22.19 -1.53
CA LEU A 11 -1.52 21.36 -0.55
C LEU A 11 -1.79 19.87 -0.74
N LEU A 12 -3.05 19.45 -0.99
CA LEU A 12 -3.37 18.05 -1.26
C LEU A 12 -2.70 17.55 -2.54
N SER A 13 -2.71 18.37 -3.60
CA SER A 13 -2.07 18.03 -4.88
C SER A 13 -0.57 17.85 -4.72
N ASP A 14 0.08 18.79 -4.05
CA ASP A 14 1.53 18.75 -3.79
C ASP A 14 1.91 17.57 -2.89
N ALA A 15 1.12 17.30 -1.84
CA ALA A 15 1.36 16.18 -0.93
C ALA A 15 1.25 14.84 -1.68
N PHE A 16 0.21 14.64 -2.49
CA PHE A 16 0.04 13.41 -3.27
C PHE A 16 1.19 13.21 -4.28
N TRP A 17 1.59 14.27 -4.99
CA TRP A 17 2.73 14.21 -5.90
C TRP A 17 4.03 13.86 -5.19
N SER A 18 4.28 14.49 -4.05
CA SER A 18 5.49 14.28 -3.26
C SER A 18 5.56 12.86 -2.71
N VAL A 19 4.46 12.33 -2.15
CA VAL A 19 4.40 10.95 -1.65
C VAL A 19 4.68 9.96 -2.77
N LEU A 20 3.99 10.05 -3.90
CA LEU A 20 4.19 9.16 -5.04
C LEU A 20 5.64 9.18 -5.54
N LYS A 21 6.24 10.37 -5.65
CA LYS A 21 7.61 10.52 -6.13
C LYS A 21 8.64 9.92 -5.17
N ILE A 22 8.43 10.12 -3.85
CA ILE A 22 9.32 9.55 -2.83
C ILE A 22 9.19 8.03 -2.79
N GLU A 23 7.98 7.48 -2.86
CA GLU A 23 7.75 6.03 -2.92
C GLU A 23 8.38 5.40 -4.17
N GLU A 24 8.26 6.05 -5.34
CA GLU A 24 8.90 5.60 -6.57
C GLU A 24 10.44 5.59 -6.45
N GLN A 25 11.01 6.64 -5.88
CA GLN A 25 12.44 6.70 -5.63
C GLN A 25 12.89 5.65 -4.61
N ALA A 26 12.15 5.47 -3.52
CA ALA A 26 12.44 4.47 -2.49
C ALA A 26 12.37 3.04 -3.06
N ALA A 27 11.35 2.72 -3.85
CA ALA A 27 11.23 1.44 -4.52
C ALA A 27 12.40 1.17 -5.48
N SER A 28 12.76 2.18 -6.27
CA SER A 28 13.89 2.11 -7.20
C SER A 28 15.23 1.90 -6.48
N MET A 29 15.48 2.64 -5.41
CA MET A 29 16.73 2.54 -4.63
C MET A 29 16.83 1.22 -3.87
N ALA A 30 15.76 0.78 -3.22
CA ALA A 30 15.75 -0.43 -2.38
C ALA A 30 15.97 -1.71 -3.18
N ALA A 31 15.52 -1.74 -4.43
CA ALA A 31 15.55 -2.90 -5.32
C ALA A 31 16.38 -2.67 -6.59
N GLN A 32 17.26 -1.68 -6.61
CA GLN A 32 18.08 -1.34 -7.79
C GLN A 32 17.26 -1.14 -9.08
N GLY A 33 16.07 -0.54 -8.94
CA GLY A 33 15.15 -0.30 -10.06
C GLY A 33 14.24 -1.48 -10.44
N ASP A 34 14.29 -2.58 -9.67
CA ASP A 34 13.55 -3.82 -10.00
C ASP A 34 12.12 -3.87 -9.45
N LEU A 35 11.70 -2.92 -8.60
CA LEU A 35 10.34 -2.85 -8.04
C LEU A 35 9.59 -1.61 -8.46
N SER A 36 8.32 -1.78 -8.81
CA SER A 36 7.33 -0.70 -8.96
C SER A 36 6.61 -0.42 -7.63
N ILE A 37 5.99 0.76 -7.51
CA ILE A 37 5.14 1.11 -6.35
C ILE A 37 4.04 0.06 -6.13
N SER A 38 3.38 -0.40 -7.21
CA SER A 38 2.33 -1.42 -7.10
C SER A 38 2.85 -2.75 -6.57
N GLU A 39 4.07 -3.14 -6.93
CA GLU A 39 4.72 -4.32 -6.39
C GLU A 39 5.11 -4.15 -4.92
N LEU A 40 5.53 -2.95 -4.51
CA LEU A 40 5.82 -2.61 -3.12
C LEU A 40 4.56 -2.70 -2.25
N HIS A 41 3.44 -2.12 -2.69
CA HIS A 41 2.14 -2.26 -2.01
C HIS A 41 1.64 -3.72 -1.98
N MET A 42 2.00 -4.55 -2.97
CA MET A 42 1.72 -5.99 -2.92
C MET A 42 2.53 -6.67 -1.81
N LEU A 43 3.81 -6.32 -1.62
CA LEU A 43 4.62 -6.85 -0.52
C LEU A 43 4.02 -6.46 0.84
N GLU A 44 3.59 -5.21 1.00
CA GLU A 44 2.89 -4.76 2.21
C GLU A 44 1.61 -5.56 2.45
N ALA A 45 0.77 -5.77 1.42
CA ALA A 45 -0.43 -6.56 1.55
C ALA A 45 -0.13 -8.02 1.96
N VAL A 46 0.95 -8.62 1.44
CA VAL A 46 1.39 -9.97 1.82
C VAL A 46 1.86 -10.02 3.27
N SER A 47 2.51 -8.96 3.77
CA SER A 47 3.05 -8.91 5.14
C SER A 47 2.00 -8.91 6.24
N LYS A 48 0.74 -8.56 5.93
CA LYS A 48 -0.34 -8.48 6.94
C LYS A 48 -0.67 -9.81 7.64
N ASN A 49 -0.19 -10.94 7.13
CA ASN A 49 -0.26 -12.24 7.79
C ASN A 49 1.00 -13.07 7.48
N GLU A 50 2.06 -12.83 8.24
CA GLU A 50 3.34 -13.50 8.03
C GLU A 50 3.33 -14.98 8.44
N GLU A 51 2.54 -15.36 9.43
CA GLU A 51 2.51 -16.74 9.94
C GLU A 51 1.92 -17.70 8.91
N GLN A 52 0.73 -17.42 8.41
CA GLN A 52 0.01 -18.30 7.49
C GLN A 52 0.22 -17.93 6.02
N GLY A 53 0.63 -16.69 5.75
CA GLY A 53 0.64 -16.11 4.41
C GLY A 53 -0.76 -15.63 4.00
N ARG A 54 -0.86 -15.10 2.78
CA ARG A 54 -2.10 -14.55 2.22
C ARG A 54 -2.52 -15.29 0.96
N SER A 55 -3.80 -15.65 0.84
CA SER A 55 -4.33 -16.21 -0.39
C SER A 55 -4.44 -15.17 -1.50
N ILE A 56 -4.44 -15.60 -2.76
CA ILE A 56 -4.63 -14.70 -3.92
C ILE A 56 -5.95 -13.93 -3.82
N SER A 57 -7.02 -14.58 -3.34
CA SER A 57 -8.33 -13.92 -3.16
C SER A 57 -8.30 -12.87 -2.05
N ALA A 58 -7.62 -13.12 -0.94
CA ALA A 58 -7.47 -12.15 0.15
C ALA A 58 -6.66 -10.93 -0.30
N LEU A 59 -5.60 -11.12 -1.10
CA LEU A 59 -4.82 -10.04 -1.68
C LEU A 59 -5.64 -9.22 -2.68
N ALA A 60 -6.45 -9.87 -3.53
CA ALA A 60 -7.31 -9.21 -4.49
C ALA A 60 -8.37 -8.31 -3.79
N ALA A 61 -9.00 -8.83 -2.73
CA ALA A 61 -9.97 -8.08 -1.94
C ALA A 61 -9.33 -6.87 -1.24
N ASP A 62 -8.13 -7.05 -0.67
CA ASP A 62 -7.40 -6.00 0.05
C ASP A 62 -6.97 -4.87 -0.88
N LEU A 63 -6.36 -5.21 -2.01
CA LEU A 63 -5.86 -4.26 -3.00
C LEU A 63 -6.93 -3.76 -3.98
N LYS A 64 -8.16 -4.31 -3.92
CA LYS A 64 -9.28 -3.98 -4.81
C LYS A 64 -8.96 -4.11 -6.30
N ILE A 65 -8.25 -5.17 -6.65
CA ILE A 65 -7.89 -5.53 -8.02
C ILE A 65 -8.37 -6.95 -8.34
N THR A 66 -8.32 -7.35 -9.62
CA THR A 66 -8.78 -8.66 -10.06
C THR A 66 -7.86 -9.79 -9.60
N LEU A 67 -8.38 -11.00 -9.45
CA LEU A 67 -7.60 -12.21 -9.14
C LEU A 67 -6.49 -12.45 -10.17
N SER A 68 -6.76 -12.21 -11.43
CA SER A 68 -5.77 -12.33 -12.51
C SER A 68 -4.63 -11.33 -12.36
N SER A 69 -4.93 -10.08 -12.02
CA SER A 69 -3.91 -9.04 -11.76
C SER A 69 -3.01 -9.42 -10.58
N VAL A 70 -3.60 -9.90 -9.47
CA VAL A 70 -2.83 -10.40 -8.32
C VAL A 70 -1.95 -11.57 -8.70
N THR A 71 -2.49 -12.54 -9.45
CA THR A 71 -1.74 -13.71 -9.88
C THR A 71 -0.51 -13.33 -10.72
N ILE A 72 -0.68 -12.38 -11.65
CA ILE A 72 0.42 -11.86 -12.47
C ILE A 72 1.47 -11.16 -11.61
N ALA A 73 1.04 -10.27 -10.71
CA ALA A 73 1.95 -9.52 -9.83
C ALA A 73 2.72 -10.46 -8.88
N VAL A 74 2.03 -11.40 -8.25
CA VAL A 74 2.66 -12.41 -7.38
C VAL A 74 3.66 -13.26 -8.16
N ASN A 75 3.34 -13.70 -9.38
CA ASN A 75 4.27 -14.47 -10.21
C ASN A 75 5.54 -13.68 -10.57
N LYS A 76 5.41 -12.38 -10.83
CA LYS A 76 6.57 -11.49 -11.03
C LYS A 76 7.42 -11.39 -9.76
N LEU A 77 6.79 -11.18 -8.60
CA LEU A 77 7.48 -11.08 -7.32
C LEU A 77 8.16 -12.40 -6.90
N VAL A 78 7.58 -13.55 -7.24
CA VAL A 78 8.23 -14.87 -7.07
C VAL A 78 9.49 -14.96 -7.93
N LYS A 79 9.43 -14.57 -9.22
CA LYS A 79 10.59 -14.56 -10.10
C LYS A 79 11.70 -13.63 -9.62
N LYS A 80 11.34 -12.50 -9.01
CA LYS A 80 12.27 -11.54 -8.43
C LYS A 80 12.78 -11.95 -7.04
N GLY A 81 12.25 -13.04 -6.45
CA GLY A 81 12.68 -13.58 -5.17
C GLY A 81 12.16 -12.83 -3.94
N TYR A 82 11.14 -11.96 -4.08
CA TYR A 82 10.57 -11.19 -2.96
C TYR A 82 9.48 -11.94 -2.21
N VAL A 83 8.76 -12.82 -2.89
CA VAL A 83 7.72 -13.66 -2.28
C VAL A 83 7.88 -15.11 -2.69
N GLU A 84 7.30 -16.01 -1.91
CA GLU A 84 7.20 -17.43 -2.19
C GLU A 84 5.76 -17.91 -2.09
N LYS A 85 5.43 -18.97 -2.83
CA LYS A 85 4.13 -19.63 -2.77
C LYS A 85 4.24 -20.90 -1.93
N ILE A 86 3.38 -21.02 -0.94
CA ILE A 86 3.31 -22.16 -0.04
C ILE A 86 1.94 -22.84 -0.22
N ARG A 87 1.93 -24.15 -0.36
CA ARG A 87 0.69 -24.93 -0.36
C ARG A 87 0.24 -25.17 1.07
N SER A 88 -1.07 -25.09 1.30
CA SER A 88 -1.66 -25.44 2.59
C SER A 88 -1.40 -26.91 2.90
N GLU A 89 -0.95 -27.21 4.12
CA GLU A 89 -0.83 -28.57 4.63
C GLU A 89 -2.21 -29.24 4.84
N GLN A 90 -3.24 -28.44 5.12
CA GLN A 90 -4.58 -28.91 5.39
C GLN A 90 -5.38 -29.13 4.09
N ASP A 91 -5.19 -28.29 3.08
CA ASP A 91 -5.84 -28.39 1.78
C ASP A 91 -4.80 -28.01 0.69
N GLY A 92 -4.21 -29.04 0.08
CA GLY A 92 -3.18 -28.86 -0.95
C GLY A 92 -3.63 -28.10 -2.21
N ARG A 93 -4.92 -27.75 -2.32
CA ARG A 93 -5.47 -26.90 -3.38
C ARG A 93 -5.32 -25.42 -3.06
N GLN A 94 -5.13 -25.05 -1.79
CA GLN A 94 -4.96 -23.66 -1.38
C GLN A 94 -3.49 -23.27 -1.44
N VAL A 95 -3.23 -22.16 -2.11
CA VAL A 95 -1.90 -21.55 -2.21
C VAL A 95 -1.87 -20.24 -1.46
N PHE A 96 -0.92 -20.12 -0.55
CA PHE A 96 -0.63 -18.90 0.20
C PHE A 96 0.65 -18.25 -0.31
N VAL A 97 0.72 -16.94 -0.20
CA VAL A 97 1.88 -16.12 -0.57
C VAL A 97 2.50 -15.59 0.72
N LYS A 98 3.81 -15.77 0.87
CA LYS A 98 4.62 -15.23 1.98
C LYS A 98 5.76 -14.38 1.47
N LEU A 99 6.22 -13.46 2.30
CA LEU A 99 7.46 -12.73 2.03
C LEU A 99 8.68 -13.65 2.23
N THR A 100 9.64 -13.56 1.33
CA THR A 100 10.98 -14.08 1.56
C THR A 100 11.75 -13.18 2.54
N LYS A 101 12.96 -13.58 2.95
CA LYS A 101 13.84 -12.71 3.74
C LYS A 101 14.12 -11.38 3.03
N LEU A 102 14.30 -11.41 1.71
CA LEU A 102 14.51 -10.21 0.89
C LEU A 102 13.25 -9.36 0.85
N GLY A 103 12.08 -9.96 0.60
CA GLY A 103 10.79 -9.26 0.62
C GLY A 103 10.51 -8.58 1.96
N ARG A 104 10.78 -9.24 3.08
CA ARG A 104 10.65 -8.63 4.42
C ARG A 104 11.57 -7.42 4.61
N LYS A 105 12.81 -7.50 4.16
CA LYS A 105 13.75 -6.37 4.25
C LYS A 105 13.25 -5.16 3.48
N ILE A 106 12.78 -5.37 2.25
CA ILE A 106 12.24 -4.29 1.41
C ILE A 106 10.98 -3.70 2.04
N ASN A 107 10.05 -4.55 2.46
CA ASN A 107 8.79 -4.11 3.09
C ASN A 107 9.03 -3.33 4.40
N ALA A 108 10.00 -3.74 5.22
CA ALA A 108 10.36 -3.02 6.43
C ALA A 108 10.83 -1.58 6.14
N GLY A 109 11.61 -1.38 5.08
CA GLY A 109 12.01 -0.04 4.63
C GLY A 109 10.82 0.83 4.19
N HIS A 110 9.86 0.23 3.50
CA HIS A 110 8.62 0.91 3.09
C HIS A 110 7.76 1.31 4.29
N LEU A 111 7.54 0.39 5.22
CA LEU A 111 6.79 0.68 6.45
C LEU A 111 7.47 1.77 7.30
N TYR A 112 8.80 1.73 7.42
CA TYR A 112 9.55 2.75 8.13
C TYR A 112 9.38 4.14 7.51
N PHE A 113 9.31 4.24 6.17
CA PHE A 113 9.00 5.51 5.51
C PHE A 113 7.63 6.05 5.94
N HIS A 114 6.59 5.20 5.94
CA HIS A 114 5.24 5.62 6.37
C HIS A 114 5.18 6.00 7.86
N GLU A 115 5.85 5.24 8.74
CA GLU A 115 5.94 5.57 10.17
C GLU A 115 6.60 6.93 10.37
N ASN A 116 7.74 7.18 9.72
CA ASN A 116 8.41 8.47 9.78
C ASN A 116 7.53 9.62 9.28
N MET A 117 6.84 9.44 8.17
CA MET A 117 5.92 10.44 7.63
C MET A 117 4.83 10.79 8.65
N VAL A 118 4.18 9.77 9.24
CA VAL A 118 3.14 9.99 10.24
C VAL A 118 3.69 10.66 11.50
N CYS A 119 4.85 10.22 12.00
CA CYS A 119 5.49 10.83 13.16
C CYS A 119 5.79 12.32 12.92
N ASN A 120 6.45 12.65 11.80
CA ASN A 120 6.79 14.03 11.49
C ASN A 120 5.56 14.94 11.31
N VAL A 121 4.50 14.44 10.66
CA VAL A 121 3.25 15.21 10.49
C VAL A 121 2.55 15.45 11.82
N SER A 122 2.70 14.56 12.80
CA SER A 122 1.97 14.61 14.08
C SER A 122 2.78 15.14 15.25
N GLU A 123 4.10 15.40 15.09
CA GLU A 123 5.01 15.75 16.17
C GLU A 123 4.59 17.03 16.91
N ASP A 124 4.19 18.06 16.17
CA ASP A 124 3.82 19.36 16.70
C ASP A 124 2.31 19.54 16.94
N LEU A 125 1.50 18.48 16.73
CA LEU A 125 0.04 18.56 16.88
C LEU A 125 -0.38 18.19 18.31
N SER A 126 -1.31 18.98 18.86
CA SER A 126 -2.05 18.61 20.07
C SER A 126 -2.97 17.41 19.81
N GLU A 127 -3.47 16.75 20.87
CA GLU A 127 -4.38 15.61 20.70
C GLU A 127 -5.70 16.02 20.01
N GLU A 128 -6.20 17.22 20.28
CA GLU A 128 -7.38 17.78 19.60
C GLU A 128 -7.14 17.99 18.11
N GLU A 129 -5.96 18.50 17.73
CA GLU A 129 -5.58 18.70 16.33
C GLU A 129 -5.39 17.37 15.61
N LYS A 130 -4.81 16.36 16.25
CA LYS A 130 -4.71 14.99 15.73
C LYS A 130 -6.09 14.40 15.43
N GLU A 131 -7.06 14.58 16.34
CA GLU A 131 -8.43 14.12 16.12
C GLU A 131 -9.10 14.82 14.92
N VAL A 132 -8.91 16.15 14.80
CA VAL A 132 -9.42 16.92 13.65
C VAL A 132 -8.80 16.43 12.35
N LEU A 133 -7.47 16.24 12.31
CA LEU A 133 -6.75 15.75 11.14
C LEU A 133 -7.25 14.35 10.72
N VAL A 134 -7.36 13.42 11.66
CA VAL A 134 -7.86 12.06 11.39
C VAL A 134 -9.30 12.11 10.85
N ARG A 135 -10.16 12.97 11.39
CA ARG A 135 -11.54 13.17 10.92
C ARG A 135 -11.57 13.71 9.48
N ALA A 136 -10.73 14.72 9.17
CA ALA A 136 -10.60 15.26 7.81
C ALA A 136 -10.13 14.21 6.81
N MET A 137 -9.11 13.43 7.16
CA MET A 137 -8.58 12.33 6.33
C MET A 137 -9.61 11.21 6.12
N LYS A 138 -10.42 10.89 7.13
CA LYS A 138 -11.54 9.94 6.97
C LYS A 138 -12.57 10.43 5.95
N ASN A 139 -12.90 11.73 5.95
CA ASN A 139 -13.83 12.32 4.99
C ASN A 139 -13.26 12.27 3.57
N LEU A 140 -11.99 12.63 3.40
CA LEU A 140 -11.28 12.54 2.12
C LEU A 140 -11.27 11.10 1.57
N ASN A 141 -10.92 10.13 2.40
CA ASN A 141 -10.91 8.71 2.04
C ASN A 141 -12.31 8.20 1.64
N LYS A 142 -13.36 8.64 2.35
CA LYS A 142 -14.75 8.32 2.00
C LYS A 142 -15.15 8.88 0.64
N PHE A 143 -14.69 10.09 0.29
CA PHE A 143 -14.91 10.67 -1.03
C PHE A 143 -14.26 9.83 -2.12
N PHE A 144 -12.98 9.46 -1.99
CA PHE A 144 -12.29 8.65 -2.99
C PHE A 144 -12.90 7.24 -3.14
N LYS A 145 -13.27 6.59 -2.03
CA LYS A 145 -13.94 5.26 -2.08
C LYS A 145 -15.21 5.31 -2.91
N ARG A 146 -16.06 6.31 -2.71
CA ARG A 146 -17.29 6.47 -3.51
C ARG A 146 -16.99 6.65 -5.00
N LYS A 147 -15.99 7.47 -5.35
CA LYS A 147 -15.61 7.70 -6.76
C LYS A 147 -15.11 6.42 -7.43
N LEU A 148 -14.33 5.60 -6.73
CA LEU A 148 -13.86 4.31 -7.25
C LEU A 148 -14.99 3.30 -7.43
N GLU A 149 -15.97 3.25 -6.50
CA GLU A 149 -17.12 2.35 -6.59
C GLU A 149 -18.05 2.70 -7.76
N THR A 150 -18.21 3.98 -8.08
CA THR A 150 -19.02 4.42 -9.22
C THR A 150 -18.41 4.01 -10.56
N ARG A 151 -17.08 4.08 -10.69
CA ARG A 151 -16.35 3.69 -11.91
C ARG A 151 -16.37 2.20 -12.21
N ASN A 152 -16.53 1.36 -11.20
CA ASN A 152 -16.58 -0.11 -11.36
C ASN A 152 -17.96 -0.63 -11.73
N LYS A 153 -18.97 0.26 -11.86
CA LYS A 153 -20.35 -0.08 -12.24
C LYS A 153 -20.71 0.34 -13.67
N GLU A 154 -19.82 1.07 -14.34
CA GLU A 154 -19.89 1.40 -15.76
C GLU A 154 -18.98 0.45 -16.57
#